data_79a6077e39f135a63dea4fe81816c593
#
_entry.id   79a6077e39f135a63dea4fe81816c593
#
_cell.length_a   1.000
_cell.length_b   1.000
_cell.length_c   1.000
_cell.angle_alpha   90.00
_cell.angle_beta   90.00
_cell.angle_gamma   90.00
#
_symmetry.space_group_name_H-M   'P 1'
#
loop_
_entity.id
_entity.type
_entity.pdbx_description
1 polymer ?
#
loop_
_entity_poly.entity_id
_entity_poly.type
_entity_poly.pdbx_seq_one_letter_code
_entity_poly.pdbx_strand_id
1 'polypeptide(L)'
;MGFESQKERVCKLADENREKIVSMAQYLFDNPEIALEEVKACAYITDFLRKEGFEVEEKFEGMETAFKAVKKNGDGPRIAFLAEYDALPGCGHACGHHMIASMSVGAALALAEVLDTYPGEIAIFGTPAEETGEGKVYLADRGVFKGY
;
A
#
# COMPACT_ATOMS: atom_id res chain seq x y z
N MET A 1 21.69 1.05 -17.99
CA MET A 1 20.69 2.14 -18.07
C MET A 1 21.07 3.17 -17.02
N GLY A 2 21.11 4.48 -17.33
CA GLY A 2 21.52 5.50 -16.36
C GLY A 2 20.41 5.80 -15.34
N PHE A 3 20.76 6.40 -14.19
CA PHE A 3 19.83 6.71 -13.11
C PHE A 3 18.64 7.59 -13.56
N GLU A 4 18.88 8.60 -14.40
CA GLU A 4 17.83 9.46 -14.94
C GLU A 4 16.83 8.67 -15.81
N SER A 5 17.27 7.71 -16.62
CA SER A 5 16.38 6.88 -17.43
C SER A 5 15.51 5.94 -16.58
N GLN A 6 15.94 5.57 -15.37
CA GLN A 6 15.12 4.78 -14.44
C GLN A 6 14.05 5.65 -13.78
N LYS A 7 14.37 6.88 -13.40
CA LYS A 7 13.37 7.85 -12.90
C LYS A 7 12.27 8.10 -13.92
N GLU A 8 12.66 8.35 -15.19
CA GLU A 8 11.70 8.54 -16.28
C GLU A 8 10.81 7.31 -16.47
N ARG A 9 11.41 6.10 -16.38
CA ARG A 9 10.66 4.84 -16.45
C ARG A 9 9.63 4.73 -15.32
N VAL A 10 10.02 4.99 -14.06
CA VAL A 10 9.11 4.93 -12.90
C VAL A 10 7.97 5.93 -13.04
N CYS A 11 8.25 7.17 -13.47
CA CYS A 11 7.21 8.16 -13.71
C CYS A 11 6.23 7.71 -14.80
N LYS A 12 6.76 7.18 -15.91
CA LYS A 12 5.92 6.65 -17.00
C LYS A 12 5.04 5.49 -16.54
N LEU A 13 5.57 4.57 -15.74
CA LEU A 13 4.82 3.45 -15.18
C LEU A 13 3.73 3.91 -14.21
N ALA A 14 3.97 4.97 -13.43
CA ALA A 14 2.93 5.58 -12.61
C ALA A 14 1.78 6.11 -13.47
N ASP A 15 2.09 6.78 -14.59
CA ASP A 15 1.08 7.28 -15.54
C ASP A 15 0.33 6.12 -16.23
N GLU A 16 1.03 5.06 -16.63
CA GLU A 16 0.42 3.87 -17.27
C GLU A 16 -0.53 3.12 -16.31
N ASN A 17 -0.26 3.13 -15.01
CA ASN A 17 -1.13 2.53 -14.00
C ASN A 17 -2.26 3.45 -13.52
N ARG A 18 -2.40 4.66 -14.08
CA ARG A 18 -3.37 5.67 -13.64
C ARG A 18 -4.79 5.15 -13.50
N GLU A 19 -5.29 4.42 -14.48
CA GLU A 19 -6.67 3.91 -14.46
C GLU A 19 -6.90 2.92 -13.32
N LYS A 20 -5.92 2.04 -13.06
CA LYS A 20 -5.97 1.10 -11.93
C LYS A 20 -6.03 1.84 -10.59
N ILE A 21 -5.20 2.87 -10.42
CA ILE A 21 -5.10 3.66 -9.19
C ILE A 21 -6.37 4.47 -8.96
N VAL A 22 -6.88 5.14 -9.99
CA VAL A 22 -8.14 5.89 -9.90
C VAL A 22 -9.32 4.97 -9.60
N SER A 23 -9.38 3.78 -10.21
CA SER A 23 -10.42 2.79 -9.94
C SER A 23 -10.37 2.29 -8.50
N MET A 24 -9.18 2.07 -7.94
CA MET A 24 -8.99 1.71 -6.53
C MET A 24 -9.50 2.84 -5.62
N ALA A 25 -9.08 4.08 -5.86
CA ALA A 25 -9.51 5.23 -5.09
C ALA A 25 -11.04 5.38 -5.12
N GLN A 26 -11.66 5.21 -6.28
CA GLN A 26 -13.11 5.29 -6.43
C GLN A 26 -13.81 4.15 -5.67
N TYR A 27 -13.32 2.91 -5.78
CA TYR A 27 -13.89 1.78 -5.05
C TYR A 27 -13.87 2.01 -3.54
N LEU A 28 -12.74 2.45 -3.00
CA LEU A 28 -12.61 2.75 -1.57
C LEU A 28 -13.55 3.89 -1.16
N PHE A 29 -13.62 4.95 -1.96
CA PHE A 29 -14.51 6.09 -1.72
C PHE A 29 -15.99 5.69 -1.66
N ASP A 30 -16.41 4.81 -2.56
CA ASP A 30 -17.80 4.33 -2.64
C ASP A 30 -18.14 3.29 -1.56
N ASN A 31 -17.14 2.72 -0.89
CA ASN A 31 -17.30 1.70 0.15
C ASN A 31 -16.59 2.09 1.44
N PRO A 32 -16.96 3.21 2.08
CA PRO A 32 -16.30 3.68 3.28
C PRO A 32 -16.53 2.73 4.47
N GLU A 33 -15.45 2.36 5.14
CA GLU A 33 -15.46 1.52 6.35
C GLU A 33 -14.67 2.24 7.44
N ILE A 34 -15.18 2.21 8.67
CA ILE A 34 -14.53 2.89 9.81
C ILE A 34 -13.40 2.05 10.41
N ALA A 35 -12.62 2.69 11.28
CA ALA A 35 -11.50 2.09 11.97
C ALA A 35 -11.76 0.67 12.50
N LEU A 36 -10.86 -0.28 12.20
CA LEU A 36 -10.88 -1.71 12.52
C LEU A 36 -12.01 -2.52 11.84
N GLU A 37 -12.84 -1.90 11.01
CA GLU A 37 -13.90 -2.55 10.25
C GLU A 37 -13.66 -2.51 8.73
N GLU A 38 -12.44 -2.18 8.28
CA GLU A 38 -12.04 -1.95 6.89
C GLU A 38 -11.85 -3.27 6.11
N VAL A 39 -12.82 -4.18 6.22
CA VAL A 39 -12.74 -5.55 5.66
C VAL A 39 -12.74 -5.55 4.14
N LYS A 40 -13.64 -4.77 3.52
CA LYS A 40 -13.75 -4.70 2.05
C LYS A 40 -12.55 -3.96 1.45
N ALA A 41 -12.12 -2.89 2.10
CA ALA A 41 -10.96 -2.11 1.68
C ALA A 41 -9.70 -2.98 1.71
N CYS A 42 -9.44 -3.68 2.82
CA CYS A 42 -8.32 -4.59 2.96
C CYS A 42 -8.36 -5.70 1.90
N ALA A 43 -9.51 -6.38 1.74
CA ALA A 43 -9.66 -7.45 0.76
C ALA A 43 -9.43 -6.95 -0.68
N TYR A 44 -9.98 -5.80 -1.05
CA TYR A 44 -9.81 -5.24 -2.38
C TYR A 44 -8.34 -4.94 -2.69
N ILE A 45 -7.65 -4.28 -1.75
CA ILE A 45 -6.23 -3.91 -1.92
C ILE A 45 -5.36 -5.16 -1.99
N THR A 46 -5.56 -6.12 -1.09
CA THR A 46 -4.75 -7.36 -1.05
C THR A 46 -4.96 -8.23 -2.27
N ASP A 47 -6.18 -8.37 -2.77
CA ASP A 47 -6.48 -9.09 -4.01
C ASP A 47 -5.86 -8.42 -5.23
N PHE A 48 -5.88 -7.08 -5.26
CA PHE A 48 -5.22 -6.31 -6.29
C PHE A 48 -3.70 -6.55 -6.29
N LEU A 49 -3.06 -6.44 -5.12
CA LEU A 49 -1.62 -6.62 -4.98
C LEU A 49 -1.15 -8.03 -5.35
N ARG A 50 -1.93 -9.07 -5.03
CA ARG A 50 -1.66 -10.46 -5.48
C ARG A 50 -1.66 -10.57 -7.00
N LYS A 51 -2.62 -9.94 -7.68
CA LYS A 51 -2.69 -9.92 -9.16
C LYS A 51 -1.50 -9.19 -9.80
N GLU A 52 -0.94 -8.19 -9.11
CA GLU A 52 0.26 -7.47 -9.55
C GLU A 52 1.57 -8.16 -9.11
N GLY A 53 1.50 -9.37 -8.53
CA GLY A 53 2.65 -10.23 -8.25
C GLY A 53 3.36 -9.94 -6.92
N PHE A 54 2.67 -9.33 -5.98
CA PHE A 54 3.16 -9.21 -4.59
C PHE A 54 2.80 -10.46 -3.79
N GLU A 55 3.72 -10.87 -2.91
CA GLU A 55 3.42 -11.82 -1.84
C GLU A 55 2.68 -11.08 -0.73
N VAL A 56 1.48 -11.54 -0.36
CA VAL A 56 0.60 -10.84 0.57
C VAL A 56 0.31 -11.69 1.80
N GLU A 57 0.62 -11.14 2.96
CA GLU A 57 0.25 -11.63 4.28
C GLU A 57 -0.90 -10.77 4.83
N GLU A 58 -2.07 -11.38 5.00
CA GLU A 58 -3.24 -10.76 5.63
C GLU A 58 -3.24 -10.99 7.13
N LYS A 59 -4.07 -10.24 7.86
CA LYS A 59 -4.15 -10.26 9.33
C LYS A 59 -2.79 -10.07 9.98
N PHE A 60 -2.04 -9.16 9.37
CA PHE A 60 -0.64 -8.94 9.69
C PHE A 60 -0.48 -8.53 11.16
N GLU A 61 0.47 -9.20 11.85
CA GLU A 61 0.71 -9.04 13.29
C GLU A 61 -0.55 -9.25 14.17
N GLY A 62 -1.53 -10.02 13.69
CA GLY A 62 -2.77 -10.33 14.40
C GLY A 62 -3.85 -9.24 14.32
N MET A 63 -3.66 -8.22 13.50
CA MET A 63 -4.66 -7.19 13.23
C MET A 63 -5.50 -7.57 11.99
N GLU A 64 -6.80 -7.80 12.17
CA GLU A 64 -7.71 -8.40 11.18
C GLU A 64 -7.73 -7.69 9.82
N THR A 65 -7.62 -6.37 9.82
CA THR A 65 -7.67 -5.55 8.61
C THR A 65 -6.31 -4.99 8.19
N ALA A 66 -5.21 -5.38 8.86
CA ALA A 66 -3.86 -5.07 8.42
C ALA A 66 -3.31 -6.12 7.46
N PHE A 67 -2.42 -5.68 6.58
CA PHE A 67 -1.68 -6.57 5.70
C PHE A 67 -0.24 -6.10 5.48
N LYS A 68 0.59 -7.03 5.04
CA LYS A 68 1.90 -6.74 4.47
C LYS A 68 1.98 -7.36 3.07
N ALA A 69 2.38 -6.57 2.09
CA ALA A 69 2.61 -7.05 0.73
C ALA A 69 4.06 -6.77 0.32
N VAL A 70 4.74 -7.74 -0.27
CA VAL A 70 6.18 -7.64 -0.58
C VAL A 70 6.44 -8.09 -2.00
N LYS A 71 7.29 -7.33 -2.70
CA LYS A 71 7.96 -7.77 -3.93
C LYS A 71 9.46 -7.61 -3.74
N LYS A 72 10.23 -8.68 -3.96
CA LYS A 72 11.66 -8.74 -3.65
C LYS A 72 12.45 -9.33 -4.81
N ASN A 73 13.66 -8.79 -5.05
CA ASN A 73 14.65 -9.35 -5.94
C ASN A 73 16.04 -9.27 -5.27
N GLY A 74 16.45 -10.33 -4.59
CA GLY A 74 17.74 -10.40 -3.91
C GLY A 74 17.85 -9.49 -2.67
N ASP A 75 19.07 -9.32 -2.18
CA ASP A 75 19.36 -8.49 -1.02
C ASP A 75 19.78 -7.09 -1.46
N GLY A 76 19.21 -6.08 -0.83
CA GLY A 76 19.44 -4.68 -1.18
C GLY A 76 18.62 -3.73 -0.31
N PRO A 77 18.46 -2.47 -0.73
CA PRO A 77 17.63 -1.50 -0.04
C PRO A 77 16.20 -2.01 0.12
N ARG A 78 15.59 -1.67 1.25
CA ARG A 78 14.20 -1.98 1.55
C ARG A 78 13.43 -0.67 1.65
N ILE A 79 12.34 -0.57 0.89
CA ILE A 79 11.50 0.63 0.85
C ILE A 79 10.08 0.22 1.18
N ALA A 80 9.47 0.91 2.13
CA ALA A 80 8.09 0.67 2.55
C ALA A 80 7.17 1.83 2.18
N PHE A 81 5.97 1.49 1.73
CA PHE A 81 4.84 2.39 1.58
C PHE A 81 3.78 2.04 2.61
N LEU A 82 3.15 3.06 3.20
CA LEU A 82 2.06 2.88 4.14
C LEU A 82 0.74 3.21 3.44
N ALA A 83 -0.21 2.30 3.53
CA ALA A 83 -1.55 2.46 2.97
C ALA A 83 -2.55 2.49 4.11
N GLU A 84 -3.17 3.64 4.35
CA GLU A 84 -4.28 3.82 5.28
C GLU A 84 -5.58 3.96 4.49
N TYR A 85 -6.68 3.36 4.98
CA TYR A 85 -7.92 3.23 4.21
C TYR A 85 -9.19 3.29 5.07
N ASP A 86 -9.09 3.66 6.34
CA ASP A 86 -10.24 3.91 7.19
C ASP A 86 -10.95 5.20 6.81
N ALA A 87 -12.24 5.24 7.07
CA ALA A 87 -13.13 6.38 6.86
C ALA A 87 -13.63 6.93 8.20
N LEU A 88 -14.17 8.14 8.17
CA LEU A 88 -14.74 8.80 9.33
C LEU A 88 -16.22 8.42 9.54
N PRO A 89 -16.66 8.18 10.78
CA PRO A 89 -18.07 7.95 11.07
C PRO A 89 -18.95 9.11 10.57
N GLY A 90 -19.94 8.80 9.72
CA GLY A 90 -20.89 9.77 9.18
C GLY A 90 -20.35 10.74 8.14
N CYS A 91 -19.04 10.74 7.86
CA CYS A 91 -18.38 11.63 6.90
C CYS A 91 -17.73 10.89 5.72
N GLY A 92 -17.69 9.55 5.75
CA GLY A 92 -16.98 8.77 4.73
C GLY A 92 -15.51 9.13 4.65
N HIS A 93 -14.93 9.09 3.46
CA HIS A 93 -13.52 9.39 3.23
C HIS A 93 -13.16 10.88 3.19
N ALA A 94 -13.66 11.67 4.16
CA ALA A 94 -13.38 13.11 4.22
C ALA A 94 -11.89 13.43 4.49
N CYS A 95 -11.14 12.55 5.17
CA CYS A 95 -9.70 12.68 5.39
C CYS A 95 -8.85 12.31 4.16
N GLY A 96 -9.44 11.64 3.16
CA GLY A 96 -8.74 11.30 1.93
C GLY A 96 -7.92 10.01 1.97
N HIS A 97 -8.11 9.12 2.97
CA HIS A 97 -7.36 7.87 3.11
C HIS A 97 -7.51 6.95 1.89
N HIS A 98 -8.66 6.94 1.20
CA HIS A 98 -8.83 6.25 -0.08
C HIS A 98 -7.80 6.68 -1.14
N MET A 99 -7.43 7.97 -1.16
CA MET A 99 -6.37 8.47 -2.05
C MET A 99 -4.99 8.08 -1.54
N ILE A 100 -4.75 8.16 -0.22
CA ILE A 100 -3.45 7.80 0.38
C ILE A 100 -3.13 6.33 0.10
N ALA A 101 -4.08 5.42 0.34
CA ALA A 101 -3.93 4.01 0.01
C ALA A 101 -3.60 3.81 -1.48
N SER A 102 -4.40 4.41 -2.35
CA SER A 102 -4.25 4.24 -3.80
C SER A 102 -2.93 4.83 -4.32
N MET A 103 -2.50 5.99 -3.82
CA MET A 103 -1.20 6.59 -4.17
C MET A 103 -0.03 5.74 -3.67
N SER A 104 -0.10 5.21 -2.45
CA SER A 104 0.93 4.32 -1.89
C SER A 104 1.08 3.05 -2.71
N VAL A 105 -0.04 2.42 -3.08
CA VAL A 105 -0.05 1.25 -3.97
C VAL A 105 0.52 1.59 -5.34
N GLY A 106 0.09 2.71 -5.94
CA GLY A 106 0.57 3.15 -7.24
C GLY A 106 2.08 3.42 -7.28
N ALA A 107 2.60 4.08 -6.24
CA ALA A 107 4.02 4.33 -6.10
C ALA A 107 4.83 3.03 -5.95
N ALA A 108 4.32 2.10 -5.13
CA ALA A 108 4.94 0.80 -4.95
C ALA A 108 4.96 -0.03 -6.23
N LEU A 109 3.87 -0.04 -7.01
CA LEU A 109 3.80 -0.72 -8.31
C LEU A 109 4.85 -0.16 -9.28
N ALA A 110 4.89 1.16 -9.45
CA ALA A 110 5.83 1.79 -10.37
C ALA A 110 7.29 1.54 -9.96
N LEU A 111 7.59 1.60 -8.66
CA LEU A 111 8.92 1.36 -8.15
C LEU A 111 9.31 -0.12 -8.19
N ALA A 112 8.37 -1.05 -8.02
CA ALA A 112 8.64 -2.49 -8.05
C ALA A 112 9.19 -2.98 -9.40
N GLU A 113 8.89 -2.27 -10.49
CA GLU A 113 9.40 -2.59 -11.83
C GLU A 113 10.93 -2.39 -11.95
N VAL A 114 11.54 -1.56 -11.09
CA VAL A 114 13.01 -1.40 -11.10
C VAL A 114 13.73 -2.57 -10.43
N LEU A 115 13.01 -3.42 -9.68
CA LEU A 115 13.58 -4.62 -9.08
C LEU A 115 14.11 -5.61 -10.12
N ASP A 116 13.63 -5.56 -11.35
CA ASP A 116 14.20 -6.35 -12.45
C ASP A 116 15.67 -6.01 -12.72
N THR A 117 16.08 -4.80 -12.39
CA THR A 117 17.43 -4.27 -12.65
C THR A 117 18.26 -4.16 -11.37
N TYR A 118 17.64 -3.83 -10.25
CA TYR A 118 18.32 -3.59 -8.98
C TYR A 118 17.80 -4.53 -7.91
N PRO A 119 18.70 -5.16 -7.12
CA PRO A 119 18.27 -5.95 -5.98
C PRO A 119 17.67 -5.07 -4.88
N GLY A 120 16.68 -5.60 -4.17
CA GLY A 120 16.03 -4.92 -3.07
C GLY A 120 14.65 -5.45 -2.78
N GLU A 121 13.92 -4.72 -1.94
CA GLU A 121 12.58 -5.07 -1.49
C GLU A 121 11.66 -3.84 -1.51
N ILE A 122 10.51 -3.99 -2.09
CA ILE A 122 9.40 -3.02 -1.99
C ILE A 122 8.30 -3.65 -1.15
N ALA A 123 7.93 -3.00 -0.08
CA ALA A 123 6.87 -3.43 0.81
C ALA A 123 5.73 -2.40 0.84
N ILE A 124 4.51 -2.88 1.01
CA ILE A 124 3.32 -2.08 1.30
C ILE A 124 2.74 -2.62 2.60
N PHE A 125 2.58 -1.75 3.57
CA PHE A 125 1.89 -2.07 4.81
C PHE A 125 0.51 -1.44 4.79
N GLY A 126 -0.54 -2.27 4.89
CA GLY A 126 -1.88 -1.81 5.20
C GLY A 126 -1.97 -1.46 6.67
N THR A 127 -2.19 -0.20 6.94
CA THR A 127 -2.22 0.36 8.29
C THR A 127 -3.61 0.90 8.59
N PRO A 128 -4.56 0.03 9.03
CA PRO A 128 -5.93 0.42 9.34
C PRO A 128 -6.01 1.35 10.54
N ALA A 129 -7.17 1.94 10.79
CA ALA A 129 -7.48 2.70 12.00
C ALA A 129 -6.54 3.88 12.25
N GLU A 130 -6.25 4.69 11.22
CA GLU A 130 -5.39 5.86 11.35
C GLU A 130 -6.02 6.90 12.27
N GLU A 131 -7.30 7.17 12.09
CA GLU A 131 -8.05 8.20 12.83
C GLU A 131 -8.17 7.91 14.33
N THR A 132 -8.04 6.67 14.73
CA THR A 132 -8.00 6.27 16.15
C THR A 132 -6.58 6.12 16.69
N GLY A 133 -5.56 6.23 15.81
CA GLY A 133 -4.15 6.10 16.16
C GLY A 133 -3.72 4.67 16.46
N GLU A 134 -4.49 3.66 16.08
CA GLU A 134 -4.21 2.27 16.48
C GLU A 134 -3.28 1.55 15.52
N GLY A 135 -3.56 1.55 14.22
CA GLY A 135 -2.86 0.71 13.25
C GLY A 135 -1.35 0.91 13.21
N LYS A 136 -0.90 2.11 12.87
CA LYS A 136 0.55 2.40 12.72
C LYS A 136 1.30 2.30 14.04
N VAL A 137 0.71 2.79 15.15
CA VAL A 137 1.32 2.71 16.48
C VAL A 137 1.50 1.26 16.91
N TYR A 138 0.46 0.45 16.77
CA TYR A 138 0.50 -0.98 17.08
C TYR A 138 1.60 -1.72 16.31
N LEU A 139 1.73 -1.48 15.01
CA LEU A 139 2.76 -2.09 14.16
C LEU A 139 4.16 -1.56 14.50
N ALA A 140 4.29 -0.26 14.78
CA ALA A 140 5.57 0.35 15.16
C ALA A 140 6.11 -0.21 16.49
N ASP A 141 5.25 -0.40 17.49
CA ASP A 141 5.62 -0.97 18.79
C ASP A 141 6.14 -2.42 18.66
N ARG A 142 5.68 -3.15 17.64
CA ARG A 142 6.18 -4.48 17.28
C ARG A 142 7.47 -4.46 16.46
N GLY A 143 7.95 -3.27 16.12
CA GLY A 143 9.19 -3.10 15.35
C GLY A 143 9.06 -3.46 13.88
N VAL A 144 7.85 -3.52 13.35
CA VAL A 144 7.54 -3.92 11.96
C VAL A 144 8.32 -3.09 10.93
N PHE A 145 8.50 -1.79 11.20
CA PHE A 145 9.16 -0.87 10.27
C PHE A 145 10.68 -0.81 10.41
N LYS A 146 11.26 -1.63 11.32
CA LYS A 146 12.72 -1.67 11.48
C LYS A 146 13.38 -2.27 10.25
N GLY A 147 14.33 -1.54 9.69
CA GLY A 147 15.09 -1.97 8.51
C GLY A 147 14.49 -1.56 7.17
N TYR A 148 13.44 -0.74 7.20
CA TYR A 148 12.92 -0.01 6.05
C TYR A 148 13.42 1.42 6.04
#